data_58c8f5db6e03322602e8495b8a8ec20a
#
_entry.id   58c8f5db6e03322602e8495b8a8ec20a
#
_cell.length_a   1.000
_cell.length_b   1.000
_cell.length_c   1.000
_cell.angle_alpha   90.00
_cell.angle_beta   90.00
_cell.angle_gamma   90.00
#
_symmetry.space_group_name_H-M   'P 1'
#
loop_
_entity.id
_entity.type
_entity.pdbx_description
1 polymer ?
#
loop_
_entity_poly.entity_id
_entity_poly.type
_entity_poly.pdbx_seq_one_letter_code
_entity_poly.pdbx_strand_id
1 'polypeptide(L)'
;MLRKVFLIVFVCSYSFVFGQVGINTSNPDQSAILDIDSNEKGILLPRLTSAERDAIINPANGLIIYNTDSDEIQINTNTSATPNWEALSITATSTASPGQSTKYSNVDVTTNVNNNTAIHLPVFGLAEWNDNTSLYVIDNVNHTITVNETGRYEILVNASIISTSNSARKAPEMYISVNGTQVGSFSSTGYMRRANGHEETTLNLNEVIQVNAGDVISIDILRAGNTGTVNLRSTGTTNFYIEKIL
;
A
#
# COMPACT_ATOMS: atom_id res chain seq x y z
N MET A 1 -22.40 -23.94 -73.36
CA MET A 1 -21.56 -24.37 -72.25
C MET A 1 -20.84 -23.17 -71.59
N LEU A 2 -20.24 -22.29 -72.31
CA LEU A 2 -19.49 -21.13 -71.79
C LEU A 2 -20.32 -20.22 -70.87
N ARG A 3 -21.59 -19.96 -71.17
CA ARG A 3 -22.51 -19.09 -70.39
C ARG A 3 -22.81 -19.62 -68.99
N LYS A 4 -22.85 -20.93 -68.79
CA LYS A 4 -23.07 -21.58 -67.46
C LYS A 4 -21.80 -21.59 -66.64
N VAL A 5 -20.63 -21.73 -67.28
CA VAL A 5 -19.33 -21.65 -66.59
C VAL A 5 -19.08 -20.24 -66.09
N PHE A 6 -19.42 -19.18 -66.86
CA PHE A 6 -19.29 -17.79 -66.44
C PHE A 6 -20.16 -17.43 -65.23
N LEU A 7 -21.38 -18.01 -65.15
CA LEU A 7 -22.27 -17.83 -64.02
C LEU A 7 -21.73 -18.52 -62.74
N ILE A 8 -21.14 -19.70 -62.86
CA ILE A 8 -20.55 -20.43 -61.73
C ILE A 8 -19.31 -19.70 -61.20
N VAL A 9 -18.44 -19.16 -62.05
CA VAL A 9 -17.27 -18.36 -61.66
C VAL A 9 -17.71 -17.09 -60.99
N PHE A 10 -18.77 -16.41 -61.38
CA PHE A 10 -19.31 -15.21 -60.76
C PHE A 10 -19.90 -15.49 -59.37
N VAL A 11 -20.55 -16.63 -59.14
CA VAL A 11 -21.11 -17.04 -57.85
C VAL A 11 -20.00 -17.46 -56.86
N CYS A 12 -18.91 -18.07 -57.33
CA CYS A 12 -17.77 -18.45 -56.50
C CYS A 12 -16.89 -17.24 -56.08
N SER A 13 -17.09 -16.04 -56.64
CA SER A 13 -16.36 -14.84 -56.31
C SER A 13 -16.90 -14.10 -55.07
N TYR A 14 -17.92 -14.62 -54.38
CA TYR A 14 -18.33 -14.11 -53.07
C TYR A 14 -17.30 -14.55 -52.02
N SER A 15 -16.23 -13.83 -51.97
CA SER A 15 -15.26 -13.93 -50.88
C SER A 15 -15.93 -13.55 -49.56
N PHE A 16 -15.75 -14.33 -48.53
CA PHE A 16 -16.13 -13.94 -47.18
C PHE A 16 -15.32 -12.70 -46.81
N VAL A 17 -15.97 -11.55 -46.87
CA VAL A 17 -15.37 -10.30 -46.39
C VAL A 17 -15.50 -10.28 -44.89
N PHE A 18 -14.42 -10.50 -44.17
CA PHE A 18 -14.36 -10.21 -42.74
C PHE A 18 -14.46 -8.68 -42.56
N GLY A 19 -15.48 -8.24 -41.83
CA GLY A 19 -15.78 -6.83 -41.64
C GLY A 19 -14.87 -6.10 -40.63
N GLN A 20 -13.66 -6.60 -40.41
CA GLN A 20 -12.67 -5.92 -39.54
C GLN A 20 -12.10 -4.70 -40.24
N VAL A 21 -11.95 -3.62 -39.49
CA VAL A 21 -11.34 -2.37 -39.97
C VAL A 21 -9.96 -2.24 -39.33
N GLY A 22 -8.91 -2.37 -40.15
CA GLY A 22 -7.54 -2.06 -39.78
C GLY A 22 -7.17 -0.67 -40.27
N ILE A 23 -6.68 0.19 -39.41
CA ILE A 23 -6.08 1.48 -39.76
C ILE A 23 -4.57 1.37 -39.54
N ASN A 24 -3.81 1.52 -40.63
CA ASN A 24 -2.35 1.38 -40.65
C ASN A 24 -1.83 -0.01 -40.25
N THR A 25 -2.70 -1.03 -40.20
CA THR A 25 -2.35 -2.44 -40.05
C THR A 25 -3.00 -3.26 -41.16
N SER A 26 -2.25 -4.19 -41.77
CA SER A 26 -2.76 -5.15 -42.74
C SER A 26 -3.20 -6.48 -42.11
N ASN A 27 -2.96 -6.65 -40.81
CA ASN A 27 -3.33 -7.83 -40.07
C ASN A 27 -3.97 -7.44 -38.73
N PRO A 28 -5.23 -6.95 -38.73
CA PRO A 28 -5.93 -6.59 -37.50
C PRO A 28 -6.03 -7.78 -36.54
N ASP A 29 -5.96 -7.50 -35.23
CA ASP A 29 -6.14 -8.52 -34.20
C ASP A 29 -7.51 -9.19 -34.36
N GLN A 30 -7.55 -10.52 -34.28
CA GLN A 30 -8.76 -11.33 -34.52
C GLN A 30 -9.88 -11.03 -33.51
N SER A 31 -9.59 -10.48 -32.37
CA SER A 31 -10.55 -10.08 -31.35
C SER A 31 -11.10 -8.67 -31.54
N ALA A 32 -10.53 -7.87 -32.45
CA ALA A 32 -10.89 -6.48 -32.69
C ALA A 32 -11.76 -6.33 -33.95
N ILE A 33 -12.83 -5.55 -33.86
CA ILE A 33 -13.59 -5.11 -35.06
C ILE A 33 -12.95 -3.84 -35.66
N LEU A 34 -12.24 -3.07 -34.88
CA LEU A 34 -11.43 -1.92 -35.25
C LEU A 34 -10.05 -2.04 -34.58
N ASP A 35 -9.01 -2.08 -35.39
CA ASP A 35 -7.62 -2.11 -34.94
C ASP A 35 -6.85 -0.93 -35.55
N ILE A 36 -6.19 -0.13 -34.71
CA ILE A 36 -5.48 1.08 -35.12
C ILE A 36 -4.04 0.99 -34.64
N ASP A 37 -3.10 0.85 -35.57
CA ASP A 37 -1.66 0.84 -35.26
C ASP A 37 -1.03 2.18 -35.60
N SER A 38 -0.39 2.83 -34.61
CA SER A 38 0.33 4.08 -34.82
C SER A 38 1.33 4.35 -33.71
N ASN A 39 2.54 4.76 -34.11
CA ASN A 39 3.60 5.24 -33.20
C ASN A 39 3.56 6.77 -33.00
N GLU A 40 2.74 7.50 -33.75
CA GLU A 40 2.76 8.97 -33.78
C GLU A 40 1.39 9.63 -33.62
N LYS A 41 0.30 8.87 -33.75
CA LYS A 41 -1.07 9.41 -33.77
C LYS A 41 -1.97 8.61 -32.83
N GLY A 42 -3.00 9.29 -32.29
CA GLY A 42 -4.03 8.70 -31.45
C GLY A 42 -5.41 8.75 -32.08
N ILE A 43 -6.40 8.37 -31.31
CA ILE A 43 -7.83 8.49 -31.64
C ILE A 43 -8.34 9.80 -31.06
N LEU A 44 -8.98 10.62 -31.91
CA LEU A 44 -9.71 11.79 -31.45
C LEU A 44 -11.20 11.42 -31.34
N LEU A 45 -11.70 11.32 -30.12
CA LEU A 45 -13.11 11.06 -29.86
C LEU A 45 -13.98 12.25 -30.23
N PRO A 46 -15.30 12.05 -30.49
CA PRO A 46 -16.25 13.16 -30.64
C PRO A 46 -16.17 14.08 -29.42
N ARG A 47 -15.94 15.36 -29.66
CA ARG A 47 -15.82 16.39 -28.62
C ARG A 47 -17.12 17.14 -28.50
N LEU A 48 -17.74 17.07 -27.33
CA LEU A 48 -19.07 17.61 -27.05
C LEU A 48 -19.02 18.39 -25.73
N THR A 49 -19.79 19.47 -25.66
CA THR A 49 -20.16 20.09 -24.39
C THR A 49 -21.11 19.20 -23.63
N SER A 50 -21.30 19.45 -22.34
CA SER A 50 -22.30 18.71 -21.52
C SER A 50 -23.71 18.84 -22.11
N ALA A 51 -24.07 20.00 -22.64
CA ALA A 51 -25.37 20.21 -23.26
C ALA A 51 -25.53 19.41 -24.57
N GLU A 52 -24.49 19.35 -25.40
CA GLU A 52 -24.52 18.55 -26.65
C GLU A 52 -24.53 17.05 -26.35
N ARG A 53 -23.78 16.60 -25.35
CA ARG A 53 -23.81 15.20 -24.85
C ARG A 53 -25.23 14.82 -24.40
N ASP A 54 -25.87 15.66 -23.59
CA ASP A 54 -27.21 15.40 -23.06
C ASP A 54 -28.31 15.47 -24.14
N ALA A 55 -28.02 16.15 -25.26
CA ALA A 55 -28.91 16.18 -26.43
C ALA A 55 -28.81 14.93 -27.33
N ILE A 56 -27.89 14.00 -27.09
CA ILE A 56 -27.81 12.76 -27.87
C ILE A 56 -29.07 11.93 -27.63
N ILE A 57 -29.81 11.67 -28.70
CA ILE A 57 -31.06 10.89 -28.64
C ILE A 57 -30.69 9.40 -28.50
N ASN A 58 -31.20 8.77 -27.44
CA ASN A 58 -31.00 7.33 -27.19
C ASN A 58 -29.51 6.90 -27.22
N PRO A 59 -28.61 7.50 -26.43
CA PRO A 59 -27.20 7.12 -26.47
C PRO A 59 -27.02 5.67 -26.04
N ALA A 60 -26.29 4.91 -26.85
CA ALA A 60 -26.05 3.50 -26.54
C ALA A 60 -25.26 3.31 -25.23
N ASN A 61 -25.47 2.22 -24.53
CA ASN A 61 -24.58 1.79 -23.46
C ASN A 61 -23.17 1.55 -24.05
N GLY A 62 -22.12 2.07 -23.37
CA GLY A 62 -20.76 1.98 -23.87
C GLY A 62 -20.39 3.07 -24.89
N LEU A 63 -21.27 4.03 -25.21
CA LEU A 63 -20.92 5.18 -26.05
C LEU A 63 -19.88 6.05 -25.36
N ILE A 64 -18.79 6.37 -26.04
CA ILE A 64 -17.65 7.12 -25.51
C ILE A 64 -17.55 8.46 -26.23
N ILE A 65 -17.38 9.56 -25.46
CA ILE A 65 -17.16 10.90 -25.96
C ILE A 65 -16.05 11.60 -25.13
N TYR A 66 -15.57 12.73 -25.63
CA TYR A 66 -14.78 13.68 -24.84
C TYR A 66 -15.65 14.89 -24.51
N ASN A 67 -15.86 15.14 -23.21
CA ASN A 67 -16.63 16.30 -22.75
C ASN A 67 -15.69 17.49 -22.60
N THR A 68 -15.97 18.57 -23.35
CA THR A 68 -15.15 19.77 -23.39
C THR A 68 -15.40 20.73 -22.22
N ASP A 69 -16.48 20.57 -21.49
CA ASP A 69 -16.78 21.41 -20.31
C ASP A 69 -16.06 20.87 -19.06
N SER A 70 -15.90 19.55 -18.95
CA SER A 70 -15.23 18.89 -17.82
C SER A 70 -13.80 18.42 -18.16
N ASP A 71 -13.37 18.52 -19.43
CA ASP A 71 -12.08 18.02 -19.94
C ASP A 71 -11.85 16.53 -19.65
N GLU A 72 -12.89 15.70 -19.82
CA GLU A 72 -12.87 14.27 -19.50
C GLU A 72 -13.38 13.39 -20.64
N ILE A 73 -12.83 12.18 -20.75
CA ILE A 73 -13.47 11.12 -21.52
C ILE A 73 -14.65 10.59 -20.69
N GLN A 74 -15.84 10.54 -21.29
CA GLN A 74 -17.03 10.05 -20.64
C GLN A 74 -17.61 8.86 -21.41
N ILE A 75 -18.20 7.93 -20.67
CA ILE A 75 -18.88 6.73 -21.18
C ILE A 75 -20.30 6.69 -20.63
N ASN A 76 -21.26 6.34 -21.48
CA ASN A 76 -22.60 6.02 -20.98
C ASN A 76 -22.61 4.59 -20.40
N THR A 77 -22.74 4.49 -19.08
CA THR A 77 -22.73 3.21 -18.34
C THR A 77 -24.12 2.60 -18.18
N ASN A 78 -25.18 3.29 -18.65
CA ASN A 78 -26.56 2.83 -18.50
C ASN A 78 -27.28 2.69 -19.85
N THR A 79 -28.57 2.40 -19.81
CA THR A 79 -29.38 2.18 -21.00
C THR A 79 -29.64 3.49 -21.77
N SER A 80 -30.04 3.38 -23.03
CA SER A 80 -30.38 4.54 -23.84
C SER A 80 -31.61 5.33 -23.32
N ALA A 81 -32.49 4.68 -22.56
CA ALA A 81 -33.65 5.33 -21.97
C ALA A 81 -33.34 6.11 -20.69
N THR A 82 -32.30 5.72 -19.99
CA THR A 82 -31.82 6.34 -18.74
C THR A 82 -30.29 6.48 -18.78
N PRO A 83 -29.74 7.33 -19.65
CA PRO A 83 -28.29 7.44 -19.79
C PRO A 83 -27.65 7.94 -18.50
N ASN A 84 -26.52 7.35 -18.15
CA ASN A 84 -25.66 7.77 -17.03
C ASN A 84 -24.25 7.95 -17.56
N TRP A 85 -23.79 9.19 -17.61
CA TRP A 85 -22.47 9.53 -18.11
C TRP A 85 -21.47 9.58 -16.98
N GLU A 86 -20.55 8.65 -16.98
CA GLU A 86 -19.46 8.59 -16.01
C GLU A 86 -18.13 8.97 -16.69
N ALA A 87 -17.30 9.70 -15.96
CA ALA A 87 -15.94 9.92 -16.42
C ALA A 87 -15.23 8.57 -16.53
N LEU A 88 -14.68 8.28 -17.72
CA LEU A 88 -13.73 7.20 -17.87
C LEU A 88 -12.43 7.65 -17.17
N SER A 89 -12.47 7.67 -15.86
CA SER A 89 -11.25 7.83 -15.07
C SER A 89 -10.39 6.63 -15.41
N ILE A 90 -9.36 6.83 -16.23
CA ILE A 90 -8.13 6.11 -16.00
C ILE A 90 -7.63 6.69 -14.68
N THR A 91 -8.26 6.28 -13.60
CA THR A 91 -7.54 6.24 -12.35
C THR A 91 -6.44 5.23 -12.68
N ALA A 92 -5.30 5.72 -13.23
CA ALA A 92 -4.09 5.22 -12.66
C ALA A 92 -4.42 5.19 -11.17
N THR A 93 -4.54 4.04 -10.58
CA THR A 93 -4.53 3.85 -9.15
C THR A 93 -3.11 4.17 -8.69
N SER A 94 -2.76 5.41 -8.88
CA SER A 94 -1.90 6.28 -8.13
C SER A 94 -2.82 7.29 -7.44
N THR A 95 -3.93 6.86 -6.83
CA THR A 95 -3.98 7.03 -5.41
C THR A 95 -2.80 6.20 -4.95
N ALA A 96 -1.64 6.80 -4.82
CA ALA A 96 -0.90 6.61 -3.62
C ALA A 96 -1.98 6.77 -2.54
N SER A 97 -2.59 5.68 -2.12
CA SER A 97 -3.25 5.56 -0.83
C SER A 97 -2.26 6.24 0.07
N PRO A 98 -2.61 7.32 0.81
CA PRO A 98 -1.66 8.02 1.65
C PRO A 98 -0.90 6.90 2.32
N GLY A 99 0.45 6.89 2.17
CA GLY A 99 1.24 5.70 2.44
C GLY A 99 0.71 5.08 3.72
N GLN A 100 0.46 3.79 3.74
CA GLN A 100 -0.19 3.13 4.88
C GLN A 100 0.83 2.83 5.97
N SER A 101 1.95 3.58 5.98
CA SER A 101 3.08 3.33 6.86
C SER A 101 3.41 4.50 7.78
N THR A 102 4.03 4.18 8.90
CA THR A 102 4.67 5.18 9.76
C THR A 102 5.95 4.64 10.38
N LYS A 103 6.92 5.51 10.59
CA LYS A 103 8.19 5.17 11.23
C LYS A 103 8.57 6.23 12.25
N TYR A 104 9.00 5.73 13.40
CA TYR A 104 9.50 6.52 14.52
C TYR A 104 10.86 6.03 14.98
N SER A 105 11.64 6.92 15.59
CA SER A 105 12.89 6.58 16.27
C SER A 105 12.95 7.19 17.66
N ASN A 106 13.85 6.64 18.49
CA ASN A 106 14.03 7.08 19.86
C ASN A 106 14.79 8.42 19.96
N VAL A 107 14.42 9.20 20.96
CA VAL A 107 15.24 10.33 21.47
C VAL A 107 15.74 10.06 22.89
N ASP A 108 15.01 9.24 23.66
CA ASP A 108 15.41 8.83 25.00
C ASP A 108 16.57 7.81 24.92
N VAL A 109 17.60 8.08 25.69
CA VAL A 109 18.79 7.21 25.86
C VAL A 109 19.12 7.01 27.35
N THR A 110 18.21 7.40 28.24
CA THR A 110 18.41 7.41 29.70
C THR A 110 17.56 6.39 30.44
N THR A 111 16.40 6.03 29.89
CA THR A 111 15.51 5.05 30.49
C THR A 111 16.15 3.67 30.55
N ASN A 112 16.14 3.06 31.73
CA ASN A 112 16.60 1.68 31.91
C ASN A 112 15.56 0.71 31.35
N VAL A 113 15.89 0.01 30.27
CA VAL A 113 15.03 -0.98 29.60
C VAL A 113 15.21 -2.41 30.16
N ASN A 114 16.02 -2.60 31.23
CA ASN A 114 16.24 -3.88 31.89
C ASN A 114 15.52 -3.94 33.25
N ASN A 115 14.25 -3.60 33.27
CA ASN A 115 13.41 -3.58 34.46
C ASN A 115 12.74 -4.95 34.71
N ASN A 116 12.42 -5.22 35.98
CA ASN A 116 11.73 -6.47 36.39
C ASN A 116 10.28 -6.52 35.88
N THR A 117 9.66 -5.37 35.77
CA THR A 117 8.32 -5.20 35.16
C THR A 117 8.50 -4.66 33.75
N ALA A 118 7.73 -5.18 32.83
CA ALA A 118 7.74 -4.66 31.44
C ALA A 118 7.42 -3.16 31.43
N ILE A 119 8.13 -2.45 30.59
CA ILE A 119 7.88 -1.05 30.27
C ILE A 119 7.69 -0.93 28.76
N HIS A 120 6.96 0.07 28.33
CA HIS A 120 6.91 0.40 26.91
C HIS A 120 8.28 0.92 26.44
N LEU A 121 8.78 0.37 25.34
CA LEU A 121 10.02 0.81 24.72
C LEU A 121 9.89 2.29 24.28
N PRO A 122 10.78 3.21 24.71
CA PRO A 122 10.66 4.63 24.39
C PRO A 122 11.10 4.95 22.95
N VAL A 123 10.37 4.39 21.97
CA VAL A 123 10.70 4.47 20.55
C VAL A 123 9.99 5.61 19.82
N PHE A 124 8.85 6.11 20.34
CA PHE A 124 8.07 7.16 19.67
C PHE A 124 8.58 8.56 20.03
N GLY A 125 9.87 8.84 19.83
CA GLY A 125 10.49 10.13 20.13
C GLY A 125 10.53 11.08 18.95
N LEU A 126 10.96 10.60 17.78
CA LEU A 126 11.09 11.37 16.54
C LEU A 126 10.31 10.69 15.44
N ALA A 127 9.38 11.43 14.83
CA ALA A 127 8.70 10.97 13.61
C ALA A 127 9.66 11.07 12.43
N GLU A 128 10.00 9.95 11.83
CA GLU A 128 10.71 9.89 10.54
C GLU A 128 9.72 10.22 9.41
N TRP A 129 8.56 9.58 9.44
CA TRP A 129 7.37 9.90 8.67
C TRP A 129 6.11 9.30 9.30
N ASN A 130 4.95 9.87 8.99
CA ASN A 130 3.63 9.29 9.22
C ASN A 130 2.76 9.66 8.03
N ASP A 131 2.58 8.73 7.12
CA ASP A 131 1.87 8.94 5.85
C ASP A 131 0.37 9.13 6.06
N ASN A 132 -0.18 8.59 7.17
CA ASN A 132 -1.60 8.65 7.48
C ASN A 132 -1.85 8.89 8.97
N THR A 133 -1.89 10.16 9.37
CA THR A 133 -2.11 10.57 10.77
C THR A 133 -3.53 10.26 11.29
N SER A 134 -4.47 9.94 10.38
CA SER A 134 -5.80 9.48 10.76
C SER A 134 -5.80 7.99 11.10
N LEU A 135 -4.94 7.21 10.45
CA LEU A 135 -4.78 5.78 10.71
C LEU A 135 -3.95 5.53 11.97
N TYR A 136 -2.85 6.27 12.14
CA TYR A 136 -1.88 6.10 13.20
C TYR A 136 -1.87 7.29 14.16
N VAL A 137 -2.39 7.07 15.36
CA VAL A 137 -2.39 8.07 16.45
C VAL A 137 -1.32 7.67 17.47
N ILE A 138 -0.33 8.53 17.62
CA ILE A 138 0.83 8.28 18.49
C ILE A 138 0.66 8.95 19.84
N ASP A 139 0.90 8.20 20.91
CA ASP A 139 1.13 8.72 22.26
C ASP A 139 2.63 8.61 22.58
N ASN A 140 3.34 9.71 22.42
CA ASN A 140 4.78 9.78 22.67
C ASN A 140 5.15 9.86 24.16
N VAL A 141 4.18 10.07 25.04
CA VAL A 141 4.38 10.07 26.50
C VAL A 141 4.30 8.65 27.03
N ASN A 142 3.27 7.89 26.62
CA ASN A 142 3.07 6.50 27.03
C ASN A 142 3.75 5.50 26.09
N HIS A 143 4.37 5.97 25.01
CA HIS A 143 5.05 5.17 24.00
C HIS A 143 4.15 4.09 23.39
N THR A 144 2.96 4.50 22.93
CA THR A 144 1.98 3.63 22.29
C THR A 144 1.52 4.21 20.94
N ILE A 145 0.96 3.35 20.11
CA ILE A 145 0.32 3.71 18.85
C ILE A 145 -1.07 3.11 18.79
N THR A 146 -2.08 3.93 18.50
CA THR A 146 -3.44 3.47 18.22
C THR A 146 -3.63 3.36 16.73
N VAL A 147 -4.15 2.23 16.24
CA VAL A 147 -4.56 2.03 14.86
C VAL A 147 -6.07 2.22 14.73
N ASN A 148 -6.52 3.03 13.77
CA ASN A 148 -7.93 3.40 13.62
C ASN A 148 -8.67 2.59 12.55
N GLU A 149 -8.04 1.61 11.96
CA GLU A 149 -8.67 0.70 10.99
C GLU A 149 -8.37 -0.75 11.33
N THR A 150 -9.37 -1.61 11.19
CA THR A 150 -9.19 -3.06 11.28
C THR A 150 -8.39 -3.57 10.08
N GLY A 151 -7.43 -4.46 10.31
CA GLY A 151 -6.62 -5.02 9.23
C GLY A 151 -5.44 -5.83 9.71
N ARG A 152 -4.62 -6.26 8.77
CA ARG A 152 -3.32 -6.87 9.03
C ARG A 152 -2.22 -5.82 8.89
N TYR A 153 -1.32 -5.82 9.85
CA TYR A 153 -0.23 -4.86 9.93
C TYR A 153 1.11 -5.59 10.05
N GLU A 154 2.07 -5.18 9.24
CA GLU A 154 3.47 -5.56 9.42
C GLU A 154 4.13 -4.58 10.39
N ILE A 155 4.83 -5.12 11.39
CA ILE A 155 5.53 -4.34 12.41
C ILE A 155 6.99 -4.77 12.44
N LEU A 156 7.88 -3.79 12.26
CA LEU A 156 9.33 -3.96 12.36
C LEU A 156 9.86 -3.12 13.51
N VAL A 157 10.61 -3.74 14.41
CA VAL A 157 11.25 -3.05 15.53
C VAL A 157 12.73 -3.41 15.58
N ASN A 158 13.59 -2.40 15.64
CA ASN A 158 15.01 -2.56 15.91
C ASN A 158 15.34 -1.77 17.17
N ALA A 159 15.69 -2.45 18.26
CA ALA A 159 16.09 -1.83 19.50
C ALA A 159 17.61 -1.98 19.72
N SER A 160 18.37 -0.94 19.44
CA SER A 160 19.81 -0.88 19.71
C SER A 160 20.03 -0.49 21.16
N ILE A 161 20.62 -1.39 21.95
CA ILE A 161 20.75 -1.24 23.39
C ILE A 161 22.19 -1.38 23.87
N ILE A 162 22.49 -0.74 24.99
CA ILE A 162 23.82 -0.74 25.62
C ILE A 162 23.72 -0.99 27.13
N SER A 163 24.57 -1.86 27.63
CA SER A 163 24.74 -2.10 29.09
C SER A 163 25.67 -1.05 29.68
N THR A 164 25.13 -0.18 30.53
CA THR A 164 25.87 0.93 31.15
C THR A 164 26.31 0.67 32.60
N SER A 165 25.87 -0.44 33.22
CA SER A 165 26.21 -0.81 34.60
C SER A 165 26.91 -2.15 34.68
N ASN A 166 27.51 -2.49 35.76
CA ASN A 166 28.19 -3.70 36.20
C ASN A 166 28.45 -4.81 35.16
N SER A 167 29.28 -5.81 35.48
CA SER A 167 29.63 -6.94 34.60
C SER A 167 28.67 -8.14 34.69
N ALA A 168 27.55 -8.03 35.42
CA ALA A 168 26.54 -9.10 35.44
C ALA A 168 25.90 -9.28 34.04
N ARG A 169 25.58 -10.51 33.71
CA ARG A 169 24.92 -10.88 32.46
C ARG A 169 23.50 -10.34 32.43
N LYS A 170 23.19 -9.52 31.47
CA LYS A 170 21.85 -9.00 31.23
C LYS A 170 21.26 -9.62 29.96
N ALA A 171 19.98 -9.85 29.94
CA ALA A 171 19.28 -10.38 28.80
C ALA A 171 17.89 -9.72 28.75
N PRO A 172 17.79 -8.45 28.36
CA PRO A 172 16.49 -7.88 28.10
C PRO A 172 15.85 -8.61 26.94
N GLU A 173 14.52 -8.73 27.02
CA GLU A 173 13.69 -9.28 25.97
C GLU A 173 12.52 -8.35 25.68
N MET A 174 12.08 -8.30 24.44
CA MET A 174 10.96 -7.48 23.99
C MET A 174 9.94 -8.27 23.20
N TYR A 175 8.70 -7.79 23.20
CA TYR A 175 7.59 -8.33 22.46
C TYR A 175 6.60 -7.23 22.08
N ILE A 176 5.69 -7.54 21.16
CA ILE A 176 4.58 -6.67 20.81
C ILE A 176 3.41 -6.94 21.76
N SER A 177 2.76 -5.90 22.26
CA SER A 177 1.48 -5.97 22.96
C SER A 177 0.38 -5.26 22.19
N VAL A 178 -0.81 -5.85 22.18
CA VAL A 178 -2.06 -5.23 21.74
C VAL A 178 -2.99 -5.14 22.92
N ASN A 179 -3.39 -3.93 23.28
CA ASN A 179 -4.22 -3.65 24.48
C ASN A 179 -3.65 -4.27 25.77
N GLY A 180 -2.31 -4.23 25.92
CA GLY A 180 -1.59 -4.78 27.05
C GLY A 180 -1.47 -6.32 27.07
N THR A 181 -1.90 -6.99 26.02
CA THR A 181 -1.74 -8.45 25.87
C THR A 181 -0.66 -8.74 24.83
N GLN A 182 0.33 -9.56 25.22
CA GLN A 182 1.38 -10.00 24.30
C GLN A 182 0.82 -10.71 23.08
N VAL A 183 1.37 -10.37 21.91
CA VAL A 183 1.12 -11.04 20.64
C VAL A 183 2.45 -11.32 19.93
N GLY A 184 2.49 -12.39 19.12
CA GLY A 184 3.69 -12.77 18.37
C GLY A 184 4.83 -13.29 19.24
N SER A 185 6.05 -13.12 18.76
CA SER A 185 7.28 -13.70 19.29
C SER A 185 7.96 -12.79 20.32
N PHE A 186 8.83 -13.39 21.14
CA PHE A 186 9.82 -12.65 21.92
C PHE A 186 11.10 -12.47 21.09
N SER A 187 11.73 -11.31 21.25
CA SER A 187 13.12 -11.07 20.86
C SER A 187 13.98 -10.93 22.10
N SER A 188 15.04 -11.70 22.20
CA SER A 188 15.97 -11.69 23.35
C SER A 188 17.42 -11.64 22.89
N THR A 189 18.28 -10.95 23.65
CA THR A 189 19.72 -10.91 23.38
C THR A 189 20.45 -12.20 23.75
N GLY A 190 19.86 -13.01 24.63
CA GLY A 190 20.50 -14.14 25.27
C GLY A 190 21.65 -13.77 26.22
N TYR A 191 22.38 -12.66 25.99
CA TYR A 191 23.51 -12.28 26.83
C TYR A 191 24.16 -10.94 26.45
N MET A 192 24.26 -10.01 27.38
CA MET A 192 25.09 -8.81 27.30
C MET A 192 25.69 -8.44 28.67
N ARG A 193 26.79 -7.70 28.71
CA ARG A 193 27.40 -7.18 29.93
C ARG A 193 28.34 -6.02 29.63
N ARG A 194 28.55 -5.12 30.58
CA ARG A 194 29.51 -4.04 30.43
C ARG A 194 30.94 -4.55 30.67
N ALA A 195 31.48 -5.30 29.74
CA ALA A 195 32.89 -5.70 29.71
C ALA A 195 33.28 -6.39 28.39
N ASN A 196 34.49 -6.13 27.90
CA ASN A 196 35.16 -6.87 26.82
C ASN A 196 34.37 -6.94 25.50
N GLY A 197 33.70 -5.85 25.09
CA GLY A 197 32.98 -5.78 23.84
C GLY A 197 31.64 -6.50 23.81
N HIS A 198 31.02 -6.76 24.96
CA HIS A 198 29.69 -7.39 25.09
C HIS A 198 28.63 -6.43 25.65
N GLU A 199 28.94 -5.13 25.66
CA GLU A 199 28.04 -4.11 26.18
C GLU A 199 26.91 -3.72 25.23
N GLU A 200 27.05 -3.93 23.94
CA GLU A 200 26.10 -3.50 22.92
C GLU A 200 25.46 -4.67 22.20
N THR A 201 24.19 -4.51 21.81
CA THR A 201 23.46 -5.48 20.98
C THR A 201 22.22 -4.83 20.37
N THR A 202 21.57 -5.55 19.48
CA THR A 202 20.29 -5.15 18.88
C THR A 202 19.28 -6.26 19.03
N LEU A 203 18.08 -5.92 19.51
CA LEU A 203 16.89 -6.75 19.48
C LEU A 203 16.06 -6.42 18.26
N ASN A 204 15.51 -7.42 17.58
CA ASN A 204 14.71 -7.24 16.38
C ASN A 204 13.41 -7.99 16.49
N LEU A 205 12.30 -7.37 16.12
CA LEU A 205 11.00 -8.00 15.90
C LEU A 205 10.56 -7.71 14.45
N ASN A 206 10.00 -8.73 13.85
CA ASN A 206 9.31 -8.65 12.55
C ASN A 206 8.09 -9.54 12.63
N GLU A 207 6.91 -8.95 12.71
CA GLU A 207 5.64 -9.67 12.90
C GLU A 207 4.55 -9.08 12.01
N VAL A 208 3.67 -9.95 11.55
CA VAL A 208 2.41 -9.57 10.93
C VAL A 208 1.28 -9.94 11.88
N ILE A 209 0.55 -8.94 12.35
CA ILE A 209 -0.53 -9.14 13.31
C ILE A 209 -1.86 -8.64 12.75
N GLN A 210 -2.96 -9.29 13.20
CA GLN A 210 -4.32 -8.81 12.95
C GLN A 210 -4.74 -7.93 14.13
N VAL A 211 -5.22 -6.71 13.85
CA VAL A 211 -5.74 -5.77 14.86
C VAL A 211 -7.06 -5.17 14.42
N ASN A 212 -7.82 -4.66 15.37
CA ASN A 212 -9.09 -3.98 15.15
C ASN A 212 -8.92 -2.46 15.25
N ALA A 213 -9.82 -1.73 14.64
CA ALA A 213 -9.88 -0.28 14.81
C ALA A 213 -10.01 0.11 16.30
N GLY A 214 -9.15 1.01 16.77
CA GLY A 214 -9.06 1.44 18.14
C GLY A 214 -8.10 0.62 19.02
N ASP A 215 -7.50 -0.45 18.50
CA ASP A 215 -6.50 -1.20 19.26
C ASP A 215 -5.24 -0.36 19.48
N VAL A 216 -4.70 -0.49 20.69
CA VAL A 216 -3.47 0.17 21.13
C VAL A 216 -2.32 -0.82 21.11
N ILE A 217 -1.28 -0.49 20.35
CA ILE A 217 -0.07 -1.30 20.20
C ILE A 217 1.06 -0.65 21.00
N SER A 218 1.81 -1.45 21.74
CA SER A 218 3.08 -1.10 22.38
C SER A 218 4.16 -2.12 22.07
N ILE A 219 5.40 -1.70 22.20
CA ILE A 219 6.54 -2.60 22.24
C ILE A 219 6.99 -2.67 23.70
N ASP A 220 6.81 -3.82 24.30
CA ASP A 220 7.15 -4.01 25.72
C ASP A 220 8.52 -4.63 25.84
N ILE A 221 9.30 -4.13 26.81
CA ILE A 221 10.63 -4.64 27.09
C ILE A 221 10.81 -4.87 28.58
N LEU A 222 11.43 -5.99 28.94
CA LEU A 222 11.67 -6.36 30.34
C LEU A 222 12.96 -7.14 30.50
N ARG A 223 13.34 -7.34 31.74
CA ARG A 223 14.49 -8.14 32.13
C ARG A 223 14.19 -9.63 32.15
N ALA A 224 14.92 -10.43 31.38
CA ALA A 224 14.95 -11.88 31.48
C ALA A 224 16.22 -12.44 32.15
N GLY A 225 17.20 -11.59 32.43
CA GLY A 225 18.47 -11.95 33.07
C GLY A 225 18.70 -11.25 34.42
N ASN A 226 19.98 -10.89 34.68
CA ASN A 226 20.35 -10.22 35.92
C ASN A 226 20.00 -8.73 35.94
N THR A 227 19.99 -8.18 37.14
CA THR A 227 19.79 -6.74 37.37
C THR A 227 20.95 -5.91 36.79
N GLY A 228 20.67 -4.66 36.54
CA GLY A 228 21.61 -3.66 36.07
C GLY A 228 20.99 -2.79 35.00
N THR A 229 21.69 -1.72 34.65
CA THR A 229 21.16 -0.73 33.70
C THR A 229 21.50 -1.12 32.27
N VAL A 230 20.47 -1.12 31.42
CA VAL A 230 20.58 -1.17 29.97
C VAL A 230 19.77 0.00 29.44
N ASN A 231 20.36 0.77 28.57
CA ASN A 231 19.72 1.94 27.95
C ASN A 231 19.63 1.74 26.43
N LEU A 232 18.84 2.56 25.75
CA LEU A 232 18.95 2.70 24.30
C LEU A 232 20.31 3.33 23.99
N ARG A 233 20.98 2.85 22.92
CA ARG A 233 22.38 3.13 22.64
C ARG A 233 22.64 4.60 22.31
N SER A 234 21.86 5.16 21.40
CA SER A 234 21.92 6.56 21.00
C SER A 234 20.61 7.00 20.34
N THR A 235 20.42 8.31 20.25
CA THR A 235 19.27 8.89 19.57
C THR A 235 19.20 8.41 18.11
N GLY A 236 18.03 8.01 17.65
CA GLY A 236 17.76 7.58 16.27
C GLY A 236 18.19 6.15 15.94
N THR A 237 18.81 5.40 16.88
CA THR A 237 19.30 4.04 16.59
C THR A 237 18.32 2.93 16.91
N THR A 238 17.28 3.22 17.68
CA THR A 238 16.14 2.36 17.93
C THR A 238 14.97 2.88 17.14
N ASN A 239 14.29 2.02 16.36
CA ASN A 239 13.21 2.45 15.51
C ASN A 239 12.07 1.45 15.49
N PHE A 240 10.89 1.98 15.21
CA PHE A 240 9.62 1.27 15.02
C PHE A 240 9.05 1.65 13.66
N TYR A 241 8.64 0.66 12.91
CA TYR A 241 7.92 0.80 11.66
C TYR A 241 6.65 -0.02 11.71
N ILE A 242 5.58 0.50 11.17
CA ILE A 242 4.31 -0.22 10.97
C ILE A 242 3.70 0.16 9.63
N GLU A 243 3.16 -0.82 8.95
CA GLU A 243 2.44 -0.67 7.69
C GLU A 243 1.18 -1.53 7.68
N LYS A 244 0.07 -0.97 7.24
CA LYS A 244 -1.14 -1.73 6.97
C LYS A 244 -1.00 -2.44 5.63
N ILE A 245 -1.08 -3.76 5.62
CA ILE A 245 -0.92 -4.59 4.42
C ILE A 245 -2.24 -5.14 3.87
N LEU A 246 -3.32 -5.15 4.66
CA LEU A 246 -4.69 -5.57 4.26
C LEU A 246 -5.73 -4.88 5.12
#